data_6a2c55cc95701a21220ffc8df585f42f
#
_entry.id   6a2c55cc95701a21220ffc8df585f42f
#
_cell.length_a   1.000
_cell.length_b   1.000
_cell.length_c   1.000
_cell.angle_alpha   90.00
_cell.angle_beta   90.00
_cell.angle_gamma   90.00
#
_symmetry.space_group_name_H-M   'P 1'
#
loop_
_entity.id
_entity.type
_entity.pdbx_description
1 polymer ?
#
loop_
_entity_poly.entity_id
_entity_poly.type
_entity_poly.pdbx_seq_one_letter_code
_entity_poly.pdbx_strand_id
1 'polypeptide(L)'
;MKANSFILPLVVAVLMLGAVGVWIYEYYRFEMPSRVAGQDNRPQPEEYADAGPLEGTLQTFTDNPFALSAHPVPPPSWPQFRGPDRDAIIETDPPLAQQWPDGGPTKLWQVELGQGYAAPVIYDDRVYLIDYDMENETDAIRCFSLADGTEIWRYSYPVKIKRNHGMSRTIPVISGEYLITMGPKCHVTCLDLATGELKWMIDLVREYGTEVPLWYAGQCPLIVDDKVILAPAGDEVLMMAVDCETGEVAWTCPNSMGWDMTHCSILRMRFADQEMYVYPGSRGVAGVSAVDGTLLWQTDAWYLRTN
;
A
#
# COMPACT_ATOMS: atom_id res chain seq x y z
N MET A 1 27.70 61.45 39.82
CA MET A 1 26.56 60.59 39.50
C MET A 1 26.69 60.02 38.09
N LYS A 2 27.60 59.10 37.77
CA LYS A 2 27.74 58.47 36.45
C LYS A 2 27.95 56.93 36.53
N ALA A 3 27.90 56.35 37.74
CA ALA A 3 28.17 54.91 37.89
C ALA A 3 26.99 53.95 37.60
N ASN A 4 25.75 54.45 37.58
CA ASN A 4 24.55 53.61 37.50
C ASN A 4 24.06 53.32 36.04
N SER A 5 24.65 53.94 35.03
CA SER A 5 24.15 53.75 33.64
C SER A 5 24.57 52.42 32.99
N PHE A 6 25.55 51.74 33.56
CA PHE A 6 26.02 50.45 33.03
C PHE A 6 25.44 49.21 33.75
N ILE A 7 24.87 49.40 34.94
CA ILE A 7 24.37 48.28 35.74
C ILE A 7 23.17 47.63 35.08
N LEU A 8 22.21 48.46 34.61
CA LEU A 8 21.00 47.93 33.97
C LEU A 8 21.26 47.15 32.68
N PRO A 9 22.09 47.65 31.73
CA PRO A 9 22.48 46.87 30.55
C PRO A 9 23.23 45.58 30.90
N LEU A 10 24.10 45.63 31.91
CA LEU A 10 24.82 44.43 32.34
C LEU A 10 23.90 43.39 32.94
N VAL A 11 22.94 43.76 33.78
CA VAL A 11 21.93 42.86 34.34
C VAL A 11 21.08 42.22 33.24
N VAL A 12 20.63 43.02 32.27
CA VAL A 12 19.86 42.51 31.13
C VAL A 12 20.67 41.53 30.32
N ALA A 13 21.95 41.83 30.04
CA ALA A 13 22.84 40.92 29.30
C ALA A 13 23.07 39.58 30.01
N VAL A 14 23.26 39.62 31.36
CA VAL A 14 23.40 38.39 32.16
C VAL A 14 22.11 37.56 32.16
N LEU A 15 20.95 38.20 32.27
CA LEU A 15 19.68 37.48 32.21
C LEU A 15 19.41 36.88 30.85
N MET A 16 19.76 37.57 29.75
CA MET A 16 19.63 37.07 28.40
C MET A 16 20.58 35.87 28.16
N LEU A 17 21.83 35.94 28.61
CA LEU A 17 22.80 34.84 28.54
C LEU A 17 22.31 33.63 29.38
N GLY A 18 21.75 33.89 30.55
CA GLY A 18 21.13 32.83 31.36
C GLY A 18 19.95 32.14 30.66
N ALA A 19 19.05 32.94 30.06
CA ALA A 19 17.93 32.40 29.31
C ALA A 19 18.36 31.58 28.06
N VAL A 20 19.36 32.06 27.33
CA VAL A 20 19.97 31.34 26.21
C VAL A 20 20.65 30.05 26.70
N GLY A 21 21.35 30.09 27.83
CA GLY A 21 21.98 28.91 28.43
C GLY A 21 20.95 27.85 28.83
N VAL A 22 19.85 28.26 29.46
CA VAL A 22 18.73 27.35 29.78
C VAL A 22 18.11 26.78 28.52
N TRP A 23 17.87 27.61 27.50
CA TRP A 23 17.32 27.15 26.23
C TRP A 23 18.25 26.14 25.52
N ILE A 24 19.54 26.39 25.49
CA ILE A 24 20.55 25.47 24.94
C ILE A 24 20.55 24.17 25.76
N TYR A 25 20.55 24.28 27.09
CA TYR A 25 20.54 23.10 27.96
C TYR A 25 19.29 22.25 27.75
N GLU A 26 18.10 22.84 27.68
CA GLU A 26 16.86 22.12 27.39
C GLU A 26 16.84 21.56 25.98
N TYR A 27 17.42 22.25 25.00
CA TYR A 27 17.55 21.76 23.62
C TYR A 27 18.44 20.50 23.54
N TYR A 28 19.57 20.48 24.24
CA TYR A 28 20.45 19.30 24.25
C TYR A 28 19.99 18.22 25.22
N ARG A 29 19.25 18.56 26.25
CA ARG A 29 18.63 17.60 27.16
C ARG A 29 17.37 16.96 26.58
N PHE A 30 16.74 17.61 25.63
CA PHE A 30 15.62 17.04 24.91
C PHE A 30 16.17 15.97 23.94
N GLU A 31 16.54 14.81 24.48
CA GLU A 31 16.57 13.59 23.74
C GLU A 31 15.15 13.36 23.26
N MET A 32 14.85 13.70 22.01
CA MET A 32 13.68 13.14 21.36
C MET A 32 13.81 11.63 21.52
N PRO A 33 12.89 10.98 22.25
CA PRO A 33 12.89 9.53 22.26
C PRO A 33 12.90 9.14 20.78
N SER A 34 13.95 8.46 20.35
CA SER A 34 14.02 7.93 19.00
C SER A 34 12.80 7.02 18.86
N ARG A 35 11.74 7.54 18.26
CA ARG A 35 10.62 6.70 17.82
C ARG A 35 11.22 5.85 16.72
N VAL A 36 11.67 4.66 17.08
CA VAL A 36 11.95 3.64 16.09
C VAL A 36 10.61 3.32 15.46
N ALA A 37 10.38 3.89 14.29
CA ALA A 37 9.21 3.62 13.51
C ALA A 37 9.10 2.09 13.35
N GLY A 38 7.88 1.56 13.39
CA GLY A 38 7.64 0.14 13.14
C GLY A 38 7.96 -0.85 14.26
N GLN A 39 8.31 -0.41 15.47
CA GLN A 39 8.32 -1.30 16.63
C GLN A 39 6.91 -1.48 17.19
N ASP A 40 6.07 -2.10 16.41
CA ASP A 40 4.69 -2.41 16.77
C ASP A 40 4.56 -3.87 17.18
N ASN A 41 5.33 -4.34 18.19
CA ASN A 41 5.28 -5.73 18.63
C ASN A 41 5.07 -6.67 17.42
N ARG A 42 6.01 -6.63 16.47
CA ARG A 42 5.98 -7.62 15.38
C ARG A 42 5.91 -8.97 16.04
N PRO A 43 4.95 -9.82 15.71
CA PRO A 43 4.99 -11.18 16.19
C PRO A 43 6.37 -11.74 15.85
N GLN A 44 6.99 -12.39 16.81
CA GLN A 44 8.25 -13.08 16.52
C GLN A 44 7.98 -14.18 15.49
N PRO A 45 8.94 -14.59 14.68
CA PRO A 45 8.76 -15.67 13.70
C PRO A 45 8.09 -16.92 14.28
N GLU A 46 8.32 -17.20 15.55
CA GLU A 46 7.71 -18.29 16.32
C GLU A 46 6.19 -18.08 16.56
N GLU A 47 5.74 -16.83 16.74
CA GLU A 47 4.31 -16.51 16.88
C GLU A 47 3.56 -16.66 15.54
N TYR A 48 4.25 -16.49 14.41
CA TYR A 48 3.68 -16.74 13.09
C TYR A 48 3.59 -18.24 12.77
N ALA A 49 4.50 -19.06 13.28
CA ALA A 49 4.53 -20.50 12.99
C ALA A 49 3.32 -21.25 13.55
N ASP A 50 2.76 -20.79 14.68
CA ASP A 50 1.62 -21.39 15.36
C ASP A 50 0.25 -20.80 14.95
N ALA A 51 0.22 -19.66 14.27
CA ALA A 51 -1.00 -19.11 13.74
C ALA A 51 -1.46 -19.97 12.54
N GLY A 52 -2.63 -20.57 12.63
CA GLY A 52 -3.27 -21.24 11.49
C GLY A 52 -3.47 -20.31 10.29
N PRO A 53 -3.95 -20.83 9.16
CA PRO A 53 -4.29 -19.98 8.02
C PRO A 53 -5.28 -18.90 8.46
N LEU A 54 -5.10 -17.67 7.92
CA LEU A 54 -6.03 -16.59 8.18
C LEU A 54 -7.40 -16.91 7.58
N GLU A 55 -8.41 -16.94 8.42
CA GLU A 55 -9.79 -17.10 8.00
C GLU A 55 -10.44 -15.72 7.88
N GLY A 56 -10.90 -15.39 6.69
CA GLY A 56 -11.66 -14.17 6.44
C GLY A 56 -13.17 -14.42 6.50
N THR A 57 -13.90 -13.32 6.53
CA THR A 57 -15.37 -13.33 6.56
C THR A 57 -15.90 -12.46 5.43
N LEU A 58 -16.77 -13.02 4.60
CA LEU A 58 -17.51 -12.32 3.57
C LEU A 58 -18.87 -11.87 4.13
N GLN A 59 -19.19 -10.60 3.92
CA GLN A 59 -20.50 -10.01 4.18
C GLN A 59 -21.08 -9.47 2.88
N THR A 60 -22.31 -9.81 2.56
CA THR A 60 -23.03 -9.30 1.39
C THR A 60 -24.18 -8.43 1.86
N PHE A 61 -24.29 -7.23 1.31
CA PHE A 61 -25.27 -6.21 1.73
C PHE A 61 -26.40 -6.02 0.74
N THR A 62 -26.33 -6.63 -0.45
CA THR A 62 -27.38 -6.58 -1.46
C THR A 62 -27.72 -7.99 -1.96
N ASP A 63 -29.02 -8.26 -2.18
CA ASP A 63 -29.49 -9.55 -2.72
C ASP A 63 -29.16 -9.73 -4.22
N ASN A 64 -28.77 -8.66 -4.89
CA ASN A 64 -28.41 -8.69 -6.30
C ASN A 64 -27.07 -7.97 -6.53
N PRO A 65 -25.94 -8.64 -6.31
CA PRO A 65 -24.62 -8.06 -6.55
C PRO A 65 -24.36 -7.73 -8.02
N PHE A 66 -25.20 -8.21 -8.93
CA PHE A 66 -25.12 -7.95 -10.37
C PHE A 66 -26.11 -6.87 -10.85
N ALA A 67 -26.95 -6.29 -9.98
CA ALA A 67 -27.78 -5.14 -10.33
C ALA A 67 -26.87 -3.91 -10.51
N LEU A 68 -26.12 -3.90 -11.59
CA LEU A 68 -25.38 -2.73 -12.04
C LEU A 68 -26.40 -1.70 -12.49
N SER A 69 -26.28 -0.48 -12.00
CA SER A 69 -27.00 0.63 -12.60
C SER A 69 -26.44 0.76 -14.01
N ALA A 70 -27.30 0.52 -14.99
CA ALA A 70 -26.94 0.69 -16.39
C ALA A 70 -26.65 2.18 -16.65
N HIS A 71 -25.39 2.56 -16.53
CA HIS A 71 -24.92 3.84 -17.05
C HIS A 71 -25.01 3.77 -18.58
N PRO A 72 -25.64 4.75 -19.26
CA PRO A 72 -25.74 4.76 -20.71
C PRO A 72 -24.37 4.82 -21.41
N VAL A 73 -23.33 5.21 -20.67
CA VAL A 73 -21.92 5.18 -21.08
C VAL A 73 -21.15 4.57 -19.91
N PRO A 74 -20.40 3.47 -20.11
CA PRO A 74 -19.61 2.89 -19.05
C PRO A 74 -18.61 3.96 -18.54
N PRO A 75 -18.46 4.11 -17.21
CA PRO A 75 -17.52 5.05 -16.65
C PRO A 75 -16.08 4.64 -17.05
N PRO A 76 -15.16 5.60 -17.13
CA PRO A 76 -13.76 5.27 -17.37
C PRO A 76 -13.25 4.33 -16.28
N SER A 77 -12.67 3.21 -16.70
CA SER A 77 -12.09 2.23 -15.80
C SER A 77 -10.75 2.73 -15.26
N TRP A 78 -10.52 2.54 -13.95
CA TRP A 78 -9.24 2.79 -13.27
C TRP A 78 -8.87 1.57 -12.42
N PRO A 79 -8.47 0.44 -13.05
CA PRO A 79 -8.46 -0.89 -12.43
C PRO A 79 -7.23 -1.17 -11.57
N GLN A 80 -6.27 -0.27 -11.51
CA GLN A 80 -4.99 -0.51 -10.81
C GLN A 80 -4.25 0.77 -10.46
N PHE A 81 -3.16 0.62 -9.71
CA PHE A 81 -2.22 1.69 -9.41
C PHE A 81 -1.76 2.41 -10.68
N ARG A 82 -1.96 3.73 -10.74
CA ARG A 82 -1.64 4.63 -11.86
C ARG A 82 -2.47 4.40 -13.13
N GLY A 83 -3.63 3.76 -13.02
CA GLY A 83 -4.59 3.62 -14.10
C GLY A 83 -4.32 2.45 -15.07
N PRO A 84 -5.09 2.36 -16.16
CA PRO A 84 -5.05 1.23 -17.07
C PRO A 84 -3.64 0.93 -17.61
N ASP A 85 -2.94 1.97 -18.03
CA ASP A 85 -1.61 1.87 -18.64
C ASP A 85 -0.46 2.11 -17.63
N ARG A 86 -0.79 2.32 -16.34
CA ARG A 86 0.16 2.58 -15.25
C ARG A 86 1.02 3.84 -15.44
N ASP A 87 0.56 4.78 -16.20
CA ASP A 87 1.23 6.05 -16.50
C ASP A 87 0.62 7.26 -15.76
N ALA A 88 -0.49 7.05 -15.03
CA ALA A 88 -1.30 8.05 -14.36
C ALA A 88 -1.96 9.05 -15.32
N ILE A 89 -2.17 8.64 -16.57
CA ILE A 89 -2.87 9.43 -17.57
C ILE A 89 -4.27 8.84 -17.77
N ILE A 90 -5.25 9.70 -17.87
CA ILE A 90 -6.61 9.33 -18.27
C ILE A 90 -7.03 10.19 -19.45
N GLU A 91 -7.46 9.54 -20.50
CA GLU A 91 -8.13 10.19 -21.62
C GLU A 91 -9.63 10.17 -21.34
N THR A 92 -10.25 11.35 -21.17
CA THR A 92 -11.67 11.46 -20.89
C THR A 92 -12.40 12.17 -22.04
N ASP A 93 -13.56 11.65 -22.40
CA ASP A 93 -14.53 12.31 -23.25
C ASP A 93 -15.90 12.35 -22.54
N PRO A 94 -16.43 13.49 -22.13
CA PRO A 94 -15.88 14.85 -22.33
C PRO A 94 -14.66 15.13 -21.44
N PRO A 95 -13.82 16.13 -21.83
CA PRO A 95 -12.67 16.54 -21.05
C PRO A 95 -13.09 17.05 -19.67
N LEU A 96 -12.16 16.97 -18.71
CA LEU A 96 -12.38 17.49 -17.37
C LEU A 96 -12.80 18.96 -17.40
N ALA A 97 -13.73 19.33 -16.52
CA ALA A 97 -14.16 20.72 -16.39
C ALA A 97 -12.97 21.64 -16.02
N GLN A 98 -12.79 22.69 -16.78
CA GLN A 98 -11.73 23.69 -16.52
C GLN A 98 -12.08 24.66 -15.40
N GLN A 99 -13.37 24.77 -15.07
CA GLN A 99 -13.91 25.60 -14.00
C GLN A 99 -15.01 24.84 -13.27
N TRP A 100 -15.04 25.00 -11.97
CA TRP A 100 -16.12 24.46 -11.13
C TRP A 100 -17.14 25.55 -10.82
N PRO A 101 -18.41 25.21 -10.57
CA PRO A 101 -19.40 26.14 -10.03
C PRO A 101 -18.93 26.73 -8.68
N ASP A 102 -19.52 27.87 -8.29
CA ASP A 102 -19.32 28.38 -6.92
C ASP A 102 -19.75 27.30 -5.92
N GLY A 103 -18.80 26.89 -5.03
CA GLY A 103 -19.02 25.80 -4.08
C GLY A 103 -18.41 24.45 -4.49
N GLY A 104 -17.77 24.36 -5.68
CA GLY A 104 -17.06 23.17 -6.13
C GLY A 104 -17.92 22.18 -6.92
N PRO A 105 -17.43 20.98 -7.18
CA PRO A 105 -18.17 19.94 -7.88
C PRO A 105 -19.34 19.43 -7.05
N THR A 106 -20.41 18.99 -7.71
CA THR A 106 -21.57 18.39 -7.04
C THR A 106 -21.16 17.07 -6.39
N LYS A 107 -21.41 16.95 -5.07
CA LYS A 107 -21.26 15.67 -4.37
C LYS A 107 -22.40 14.75 -4.75
N LEU A 108 -22.09 13.60 -5.34
CA LEU A 108 -23.09 12.58 -5.70
C LEU A 108 -23.44 11.71 -4.49
N TRP A 109 -22.43 11.20 -3.80
CA TRP A 109 -22.59 10.39 -2.59
C TRP A 109 -21.34 10.48 -1.70
N GLN A 110 -21.42 9.94 -0.51
CA GLN A 110 -20.34 9.85 0.44
C GLN A 110 -20.56 8.64 1.35
N VAL A 111 -19.50 7.88 1.62
CA VAL A 111 -19.49 6.75 2.54
C VAL A 111 -18.47 6.97 3.66
N GLU A 112 -18.74 6.38 4.81
CA GLU A 112 -17.77 6.35 5.89
C GLU A 112 -16.81 5.17 5.70
N LEU A 113 -15.54 5.43 5.95
CA LEU A 113 -14.47 4.47 5.90
C LEU A 113 -13.76 4.41 7.26
N GLY A 114 -13.08 3.30 7.52
CA GLY A 114 -12.18 3.16 8.64
C GLY A 114 -10.89 3.96 8.44
N GLN A 115 -9.77 3.38 8.79
CA GLN A 115 -8.48 4.04 8.61
C GLN A 115 -7.70 3.40 7.46
N GLY A 116 -7.22 4.24 6.54
CA GLY A 116 -6.44 3.79 5.40
C GLY A 116 -5.97 4.96 4.55
N TYR A 117 -5.06 4.67 3.62
CA TYR A 117 -4.51 5.62 2.66
C TYR A 117 -4.55 5.05 1.25
N ALA A 118 -5.22 3.92 1.06
CA ALA A 118 -5.41 3.29 -0.24
C ALA A 118 -6.28 4.18 -1.13
N ALA A 119 -5.88 4.35 -2.38
CA ALA A 119 -6.77 4.92 -3.38
C ALA A 119 -7.75 3.84 -3.87
N PRO A 120 -9.00 4.20 -4.16
CA PRO A 120 -9.96 3.28 -4.76
C PRO A 120 -9.58 2.95 -6.20
N VAL A 121 -10.01 1.79 -6.66
CA VAL A 121 -10.06 1.44 -8.08
C VAL A 121 -11.50 1.39 -8.55
N ILE A 122 -11.70 1.71 -9.83
CA ILE A 122 -13.02 1.76 -10.45
C ILE A 122 -13.04 0.77 -11.61
N TYR A 123 -14.00 -0.12 -11.61
CA TYR A 123 -14.18 -1.10 -12.66
C TYR A 123 -15.62 -1.56 -12.71
N ASP A 124 -16.19 -1.59 -13.92
CA ASP A 124 -17.54 -2.12 -14.20
C ASP A 124 -18.63 -1.59 -13.25
N ASP A 125 -18.78 -0.24 -13.21
CA ASP A 125 -19.76 0.47 -12.35
C ASP A 125 -19.60 0.26 -10.84
N ARG A 126 -18.44 -0.20 -10.39
CA ARG A 126 -18.12 -0.43 -8.99
C ARG A 126 -16.84 0.26 -8.55
N VAL A 127 -16.78 0.51 -7.26
CA VAL A 127 -15.62 1.09 -6.57
C VAL A 127 -15.11 0.08 -5.56
N TYR A 128 -13.83 -0.26 -5.65
CA TYR A 128 -13.19 -1.19 -4.73
C TYR A 128 -12.04 -0.50 -4.01
N LEU A 129 -11.90 -0.78 -2.74
CA LEU A 129 -10.81 -0.24 -1.92
C LEU A 129 -10.47 -1.15 -0.75
N ILE A 130 -9.29 -0.94 -0.20
CA ILE A 130 -8.86 -1.56 1.06
C ILE A 130 -9.09 -0.56 2.17
N ASP A 131 -9.70 -1.01 3.26
CA ASP A 131 -10.05 -0.25 4.44
C ASP A 131 -9.60 -1.00 5.71
N TYR A 132 -9.33 -0.29 6.79
CA TYR A 132 -8.96 -0.92 8.05
C TYR A 132 -9.96 -0.56 9.15
N ASP A 133 -10.59 -1.58 9.70
CA ASP A 133 -11.49 -1.47 10.84
C ASP A 133 -10.68 -1.53 12.14
N MET A 134 -10.52 -0.37 12.78
CA MET A 134 -9.78 -0.24 14.03
C MET A 134 -10.46 -0.87 15.22
N GLU A 135 -11.79 -0.97 15.19
CA GLU A 135 -12.57 -1.51 16.31
C GLU A 135 -12.48 -3.03 16.34
N ASN A 136 -12.57 -3.66 15.16
CA ASN A 136 -12.50 -5.11 15.00
C ASN A 136 -11.09 -5.63 14.70
N GLU A 137 -10.10 -4.74 14.55
CA GLU A 137 -8.71 -5.09 14.17
C GLU A 137 -8.65 -5.94 12.88
N THR A 138 -9.43 -5.55 11.85
CA THR A 138 -9.50 -6.27 10.57
C THR A 138 -9.10 -5.40 9.40
N ASP A 139 -8.37 -5.97 8.45
CA ASP A 139 -8.23 -5.41 7.10
C ASP A 139 -9.47 -5.81 6.29
N ALA A 140 -10.03 -4.89 5.52
CA ALA A 140 -11.28 -5.08 4.81
C ALA A 140 -11.16 -4.66 3.35
N ILE A 141 -11.54 -5.52 2.45
CA ILE A 141 -11.71 -5.22 1.03
C ILE A 141 -13.19 -4.96 0.81
N ARG A 142 -13.52 -3.78 0.31
CA ARG A 142 -14.91 -3.30 0.20
C ARG A 142 -15.25 -2.97 -1.24
N CYS A 143 -16.45 -3.33 -1.63
CA CYS A 143 -17.03 -3.05 -2.93
C CYS A 143 -18.28 -2.18 -2.79
N PHE A 144 -18.34 -1.09 -3.55
CA PHE A 144 -19.47 -0.15 -3.57
C PHE A 144 -20.00 0.04 -4.97
N SER A 145 -21.26 0.38 -5.06
CA SER A 145 -21.88 0.89 -6.30
C SER A 145 -21.30 2.27 -6.63
N LEU A 146 -20.80 2.45 -7.85
CA LEU A 146 -20.34 3.76 -8.32
C LEU A 146 -21.48 4.78 -8.41
N ALA A 147 -22.71 4.32 -8.64
CA ALA A 147 -23.87 5.18 -8.86
C ALA A 147 -24.30 5.92 -7.60
N ASP A 148 -24.31 5.25 -6.44
CA ASP A 148 -24.94 5.76 -5.22
C ASP A 148 -24.15 5.48 -3.93
N GLY A 149 -23.00 4.79 -4.02
CA GLY A 149 -22.19 4.45 -2.87
C GLY A 149 -22.74 3.32 -2.00
N THR A 150 -23.77 2.61 -2.44
CA THR A 150 -24.29 1.44 -1.71
C THR A 150 -23.19 0.38 -1.59
N GLU A 151 -22.90 -0.09 -0.38
CA GLU A 151 -21.95 -1.18 -0.17
C GLU A 151 -22.57 -2.50 -0.68
N ILE A 152 -21.86 -3.20 -1.54
CA ILE A 152 -22.31 -4.43 -2.20
C ILE A 152 -21.83 -5.63 -1.41
N TRP A 153 -20.52 -5.70 -1.15
CA TRP A 153 -19.93 -6.74 -0.33
C TRP A 153 -18.67 -6.23 0.39
N ARG A 154 -18.27 -6.95 1.44
CA ARG A 154 -17.06 -6.73 2.21
C ARG A 154 -16.45 -8.07 2.57
N TYR A 155 -15.17 -8.25 2.23
CA TYR A 155 -14.36 -9.34 2.73
C TYR A 155 -13.38 -8.81 3.75
N SER A 156 -13.36 -9.40 4.96
CA SER A 156 -12.51 -8.93 6.06
C SER A 156 -11.75 -10.10 6.67
N TYR A 157 -10.51 -9.86 7.11
CA TYR A 157 -9.71 -10.83 7.84
C TYR A 157 -8.96 -10.15 8.99
N PRO A 158 -8.71 -10.90 10.11
CA PRO A 158 -8.08 -10.32 11.29
C PRO A 158 -6.62 -9.96 11.01
N VAL A 159 -6.26 -8.71 11.26
CA VAL A 159 -4.89 -8.21 11.17
C VAL A 159 -4.69 -7.18 12.26
N LYS A 160 -3.96 -7.55 13.30
CA LYS A 160 -3.63 -6.61 14.36
C LYS A 160 -2.50 -5.69 13.91
N ILE A 161 -2.83 -4.40 13.75
CA ILE A 161 -1.85 -3.35 13.46
C ILE A 161 -1.89 -2.28 14.54
N LYS A 162 -0.75 -1.65 14.81
CA LYS A 162 -0.72 -0.46 15.64
C LYS A 162 -1.08 0.76 14.81
N ARG A 163 -1.73 1.73 15.45
CA ARG A 163 -1.97 3.04 14.85
C ARG A 163 -0.63 3.69 14.53
N ASN A 164 -0.21 3.56 13.28
CA ASN A 164 1.02 4.11 12.73
C ASN A 164 0.71 4.69 11.35
N HIS A 165 1.67 5.35 10.72
CA HIS A 165 1.49 5.84 9.36
C HIS A 165 1.28 4.68 8.39
N GLY A 166 0.06 4.49 7.89
CA GLY A 166 -0.10 3.71 6.70
C GLY A 166 -0.65 2.32 6.83
N MET A 167 -1.65 2.17 7.65
CA MET A 167 -2.59 1.07 7.49
C MET A 167 -3.09 1.07 6.05
N SER A 168 -3.36 -0.10 5.47
CA SER A 168 -4.00 -0.28 4.16
C SER A 168 -3.73 0.85 3.16
N ARG A 169 -2.55 0.85 2.57
CA ARG A 169 -2.11 1.92 1.63
C ARG A 169 -1.92 1.43 0.20
N THR A 170 -1.89 0.12 0.01
CA THR A 170 -1.76 -0.48 -1.31
C THR A 170 -3.05 -0.30 -2.10
N ILE A 171 -2.91 -0.18 -3.40
CA ILE A 171 -4.05 -0.05 -4.30
C ILE A 171 -4.35 -1.42 -4.88
N PRO A 172 -5.60 -1.89 -4.85
CA PRO A 172 -6.01 -3.13 -5.50
C PRO A 172 -5.68 -3.15 -7.00
N VAL A 173 -5.59 -4.33 -7.57
CA VAL A 173 -5.52 -4.51 -9.02
C VAL A 173 -6.63 -5.44 -9.48
N ILE A 174 -7.25 -5.10 -10.61
CA ILE A 174 -8.34 -5.86 -11.23
C ILE A 174 -7.92 -6.29 -12.62
N SER A 175 -8.16 -7.56 -12.94
CA SER A 175 -8.07 -8.09 -14.31
C SER A 175 -9.10 -9.19 -14.48
N GLY A 176 -9.98 -9.05 -15.48
CA GLY A 176 -11.08 -10.00 -15.70
C GLY A 176 -11.97 -10.13 -14.47
N GLU A 177 -12.05 -11.32 -13.90
CA GLU A 177 -12.85 -11.63 -12.71
C GLU A 177 -12.05 -11.61 -11.39
N TYR A 178 -10.77 -11.22 -11.43
CA TYR A 178 -9.88 -11.24 -10.29
C TYR A 178 -9.68 -9.87 -9.69
N LEU A 179 -9.87 -9.76 -8.38
CA LEU A 179 -9.49 -8.62 -7.55
C LEU A 179 -8.36 -9.04 -6.62
N ILE A 180 -7.15 -8.50 -6.83
CA ILE A 180 -6.01 -8.83 -5.99
C ILE A 180 -5.61 -7.65 -5.14
N THR A 181 -5.37 -7.92 -3.86
CA THR A 181 -4.94 -6.93 -2.87
C THR A 181 -3.69 -7.38 -2.13
N MET A 182 -2.98 -6.43 -1.55
CA MET A 182 -1.92 -6.69 -0.56
C MET A 182 -2.24 -5.89 0.70
N GLY A 183 -2.51 -6.59 1.78
CA GLY A 183 -2.80 -5.98 3.08
C GLY A 183 -1.55 -5.44 3.78
N PRO A 184 -1.73 -4.71 4.89
CA PRO A 184 -0.64 -4.00 5.58
C PRO A 184 0.48 -4.93 6.08
N LYS A 185 0.17 -6.17 6.44
CA LYS A 185 1.15 -7.18 6.88
C LYS A 185 1.52 -8.19 5.79
N CYS A 186 1.48 -7.76 4.52
CA CYS A 186 1.93 -8.55 3.38
C CYS A 186 1.06 -9.80 3.08
N HIS A 187 -0.21 -9.80 3.51
CA HIS A 187 -1.18 -10.79 3.05
C HIS A 187 -1.65 -10.42 1.66
N VAL A 188 -1.53 -11.33 0.72
CA VAL A 188 -2.05 -11.19 -0.64
C VAL A 188 -3.33 -11.97 -0.76
N THR A 189 -4.42 -11.32 -1.16
CA THR A 189 -5.70 -11.99 -1.39
C THR A 189 -6.11 -11.88 -2.84
N CYS A 190 -6.66 -12.94 -3.38
CA CYS A 190 -7.41 -12.94 -4.63
C CYS A 190 -8.87 -13.21 -4.32
N LEU A 191 -9.72 -12.29 -4.70
CA LEU A 191 -11.17 -12.39 -4.56
C LEU A 191 -11.82 -12.48 -5.93
N ASP A 192 -12.95 -13.18 -6.00
CA ASP A 192 -13.86 -13.04 -7.11
C ASP A 192 -14.40 -11.61 -7.14
N LEU A 193 -14.22 -10.94 -8.26
CA LEU A 193 -14.55 -9.52 -8.41
C LEU A 193 -16.05 -9.23 -8.20
N ALA A 194 -16.91 -10.13 -8.65
CA ALA A 194 -18.33 -9.95 -8.60
C ALA A 194 -18.93 -10.21 -7.21
N THR A 195 -18.49 -11.29 -6.57
CA THR A 195 -19.09 -11.80 -5.33
C THR A 195 -18.31 -11.43 -4.08
N GLY A 196 -17.01 -11.14 -4.19
CA GLY A 196 -16.12 -10.94 -3.04
C GLY A 196 -15.66 -12.24 -2.38
N GLU A 197 -15.99 -13.40 -2.95
CA GLU A 197 -15.54 -14.70 -2.42
C GLU A 197 -14.04 -14.86 -2.56
N LEU A 198 -13.41 -15.37 -1.51
CA LEU A 198 -11.97 -15.65 -1.50
C LEU A 198 -11.67 -16.84 -2.41
N LYS A 199 -10.84 -16.61 -3.43
CA LYS A 199 -10.27 -17.68 -4.27
C LYS A 199 -9.05 -18.29 -3.61
N TRP A 200 -8.09 -17.46 -3.19
CA TRP A 200 -6.89 -17.86 -2.46
C TRP A 200 -6.29 -16.70 -1.67
N MET A 201 -5.43 -17.03 -0.71
CA MET A 201 -4.65 -16.09 0.08
C MET A 201 -3.24 -16.62 0.29
N ILE A 202 -2.25 -15.73 0.22
CA ILE A 202 -0.84 -16.01 0.50
C ILE A 202 -0.38 -15.08 1.62
N ASP A 203 0.20 -15.64 2.66
CA ASP A 203 0.91 -14.89 3.72
C ASP A 203 2.40 -14.84 3.39
N LEU A 204 2.85 -13.71 2.81
CA LEU A 204 4.24 -13.57 2.38
C LEU A 204 5.24 -13.63 3.55
N VAL A 205 4.82 -13.26 4.74
CA VAL A 205 5.67 -13.35 5.94
C VAL A 205 5.89 -14.80 6.32
N ARG A 206 4.82 -15.56 6.40
CA ARG A 206 4.86 -16.96 6.84
C ARG A 206 5.47 -17.89 5.80
N GLU A 207 5.12 -17.67 4.52
CA GLU A 207 5.46 -18.60 3.45
C GLU A 207 6.83 -18.30 2.81
N TYR A 208 7.25 -17.04 2.84
CA TYR A 208 8.46 -16.58 2.15
C TYR A 208 9.48 -15.88 3.06
N GLY A 209 9.18 -15.69 4.35
CA GLY A 209 10.07 -14.98 5.27
C GLY A 209 10.15 -13.47 4.99
N THR A 210 9.11 -12.88 4.36
CA THR A 210 9.09 -11.45 4.08
C THR A 210 9.12 -10.65 5.38
N GLU A 211 10.07 -9.72 5.52
CA GLU A 211 10.00 -8.73 6.59
C GLU A 211 8.97 -7.65 6.27
N VAL A 212 7.98 -7.48 7.17
CA VAL A 212 7.01 -6.40 7.01
C VAL A 212 7.74 -5.06 7.01
N PRO A 213 7.58 -4.23 5.95
CA PRO A 213 8.23 -2.92 5.89
C PRO A 213 7.87 -2.04 7.09
N LEU A 214 8.76 -1.10 7.40
CA LEU A 214 8.70 -0.26 8.61
C LEU A 214 7.35 0.44 8.80
N TRP A 215 6.71 0.85 7.72
CA TRP A 215 5.39 1.49 7.69
C TRP A 215 4.34 0.63 6.99
N TYR A 216 4.42 -0.70 7.15
CA TYR A 216 3.59 -1.71 6.50
C TYR A 216 3.80 -1.82 4.98
N ALA A 217 3.14 -2.78 4.33
CA ALA A 217 3.25 -2.95 2.89
C ALA A 217 2.76 -1.71 2.13
N GLY A 218 3.48 -1.34 1.10
CA GLY A 218 3.14 -0.25 0.18
C GLY A 218 3.24 -0.65 -1.29
N GLN A 219 3.74 -1.85 -1.56
CA GLN A 219 3.83 -2.41 -2.90
C GLN A 219 2.43 -2.74 -3.43
N CYS A 220 2.03 -2.09 -4.54
CA CYS A 220 0.79 -2.42 -5.23
C CYS A 220 1.02 -3.63 -6.15
N PRO A 221 0.16 -4.66 -6.11
CA PRO A 221 0.26 -5.81 -7.00
C PRO A 221 0.18 -5.40 -8.47
N LEU A 222 0.74 -6.23 -9.35
CA LEU A 222 0.69 -6.05 -10.81
C LEU A 222 0.18 -7.33 -11.45
N ILE A 223 -0.88 -7.27 -12.25
CA ILE A 223 -1.34 -8.40 -13.05
C ILE A 223 -0.84 -8.25 -14.49
N VAL A 224 -0.29 -9.33 -15.01
CA VAL A 224 0.14 -9.46 -16.43
C VAL A 224 -0.17 -10.88 -16.89
N ASP A 225 -0.91 -11.02 -17.98
CA ASP A 225 -1.23 -12.31 -18.60
C ASP A 225 -1.74 -13.34 -17.58
N ASP A 226 -2.77 -12.97 -16.81
CA ASP A 226 -3.43 -13.76 -15.77
C ASP A 226 -2.50 -14.24 -14.63
N LYS A 227 -1.38 -13.54 -14.44
CA LYS A 227 -0.46 -13.76 -13.31
C LYS A 227 -0.29 -12.48 -12.50
N VAL A 228 -0.38 -12.60 -11.20
CA VAL A 228 0.03 -11.52 -10.32
C VAL A 228 1.53 -11.59 -10.06
N ILE A 229 2.19 -10.46 -10.26
CA ILE A 229 3.63 -10.30 -10.04
C ILE A 229 3.81 -9.65 -8.68
N LEU A 230 4.56 -10.32 -7.82
CA LEU A 230 4.81 -9.94 -6.43
C LEU A 230 6.32 -9.93 -6.18
N ALA A 231 6.76 -9.07 -5.28
CA ALA A 231 8.14 -9.10 -4.77
C ALA A 231 8.11 -9.31 -3.24
N PRO A 232 8.05 -10.58 -2.79
CA PRO A 232 8.16 -10.91 -1.38
C PRO A 232 9.42 -10.36 -0.76
N ALA A 233 10.53 -10.39 -1.51
CA ALA A 233 11.87 -10.04 -1.02
C ALA A 233 12.12 -10.64 0.38
N GLY A 234 11.78 -11.92 0.51
CA GLY A 234 11.93 -12.72 1.70
C GLY A 234 13.23 -13.52 1.68
N ASP A 235 13.29 -14.59 2.47
CA ASP A 235 14.52 -15.35 2.69
C ASP A 235 15.13 -15.89 1.40
N GLU A 236 14.31 -16.50 0.54
CA GLU A 236 14.78 -17.18 -0.67
C GLU A 236 14.26 -16.55 -1.97
N VAL A 237 13.11 -15.84 -1.93
CA VAL A 237 12.40 -15.35 -3.11
C VAL A 237 12.41 -13.83 -3.15
N LEU A 238 13.06 -13.27 -4.17
CA LEU A 238 13.03 -11.82 -4.45
C LEU A 238 11.72 -11.41 -5.10
N MET A 239 11.34 -12.12 -6.17
CA MET A 239 10.15 -11.84 -6.97
C MET A 239 9.51 -13.15 -7.43
N MET A 240 8.20 -13.13 -7.65
CA MET A 240 7.46 -14.29 -8.14
C MET A 240 6.27 -13.88 -9.01
N ALA A 241 5.84 -14.79 -9.85
CA ALA A 241 4.54 -14.75 -10.50
C ALA A 241 3.66 -15.86 -9.96
N VAL A 242 2.42 -15.51 -9.67
CA VAL A 242 1.40 -16.42 -9.14
C VAL A 242 0.21 -16.40 -10.11
N ASP A 243 -0.30 -17.55 -10.44
CA ASP A 243 -1.48 -17.70 -11.29
C ASP A 243 -2.72 -17.12 -10.57
N CYS A 244 -3.48 -16.27 -11.24
CA CYS A 244 -4.61 -15.57 -10.63
C CYS A 244 -5.78 -16.50 -10.31
N GLU A 245 -5.98 -17.57 -11.07
CA GLU A 245 -7.08 -18.50 -10.85
C GLU A 245 -6.79 -19.44 -9.68
N THR A 246 -5.58 -20.01 -9.65
CA THR A 246 -5.23 -21.12 -8.75
C THR A 246 -4.46 -20.70 -7.51
N GLY A 247 -3.77 -19.56 -7.55
CA GLY A 247 -2.83 -19.18 -6.50
C GLY A 247 -1.51 -19.94 -6.54
N GLU A 248 -1.28 -20.78 -7.56
CA GLU A 248 -0.04 -21.53 -7.71
C GLU A 248 1.09 -20.66 -8.26
N VAL A 249 2.30 -20.88 -7.76
CA VAL A 249 3.51 -20.17 -8.20
C VAL A 249 3.92 -20.65 -9.59
N ALA A 250 3.89 -19.73 -10.56
CA ALA A 250 4.32 -20.02 -11.94
C ALA A 250 5.85 -19.98 -12.09
N TRP A 251 6.50 -19.03 -11.46
CA TRP A 251 7.97 -18.92 -11.39
C TRP A 251 8.41 -18.07 -10.19
N THR A 252 9.67 -18.23 -9.78
CA THR A 252 10.32 -17.43 -8.76
C THR A 252 11.67 -16.91 -9.25
N CYS A 253 12.06 -15.72 -8.78
CA CYS A 253 13.41 -15.18 -8.86
C CYS A 253 14.06 -15.28 -7.49
N PRO A 254 15.24 -15.92 -7.37
CA PRO A 254 15.91 -16.06 -6.07
C PRO A 254 16.33 -14.71 -5.45
N ASN A 255 16.23 -14.58 -4.13
CA ASN A 255 16.73 -13.42 -3.38
C ASN A 255 18.20 -13.64 -2.95
N SER A 256 19.08 -13.91 -3.89
CA SER A 256 20.51 -14.14 -3.63
C SER A 256 21.24 -12.93 -3.02
N MET A 257 20.62 -11.75 -3.09
CA MET A 257 21.17 -10.49 -2.59
C MET A 257 20.76 -10.18 -1.15
N GLY A 258 19.81 -10.93 -0.58
CA GLY A 258 19.25 -10.69 0.75
C GLY A 258 18.61 -9.31 0.85
N TRP A 259 17.79 -8.94 -0.12
CA TRP A 259 17.04 -7.69 -0.11
C TRP A 259 15.71 -7.85 0.61
N ASP A 260 15.28 -6.78 1.26
CA ASP A 260 14.00 -6.72 1.95
C ASP A 260 12.95 -6.03 1.06
N MET A 261 11.67 -6.28 1.36
CA MET A 261 10.55 -5.63 0.69
C MET A 261 10.58 -4.13 0.92
N THR A 262 10.31 -3.37 -0.14
CA THR A 262 10.14 -1.92 -0.10
C THR A 262 8.70 -1.51 -0.39
N HIS A 263 8.38 -0.21 -0.25
CA HIS A 263 7.09 0.33 -0.65
C HIS A 263 6.95 0.51 -2.18
N CYS A 264 8.01 0.23 -2.93
CA CYS A 264 8.00 0.42 -4.37
C CYS A 264 7.19 -0.66 -5.06
N SER A 265 6.31 -0.27 -5.97
CA SER A 265 5.59 -1.19 -6.84
C SER A 265 6.49 -1.63 -8.01
N ILE A 266 6.26 -2.85 -8.47
CA ILE A 266 6.95 -3.43 -9.61
C ILE A 266 6.54 -2.69 -10.88
N LEU A 267 7.51 -2.45 -11.77
CA LEU A 267 7.30 -1.85 -13.09
C LEU A 267 7.50 -2.91 -14.17
N ARG A 268 6.57 -2.99 -15.13
CA ARG A 268 6.80 -3.72 -16.38
C ARG A 268 7.58 -2.82 -17.33
N MET A 269 8.62 -3.33 -17.93
CA MET A 269 9.46 -2.61 -18.87
C MET A 269 9.86 -3.50 -20.04
N ARG A 270 9.93 -2.92 -21.23
CA ARG A 270 10.52 -3.54 -22.41
C ARG A 270 11.80 -2.80 -22.80
N PHE A 271 12.90 -3.54 -22.93
CA PHE A 271 14.16 -2.99 -23.39
C PHE A 271 14.86 -3.98 -24.32
N ALA A 272 15.30 -3.53 -25.48
CA ALA A 272 15.98 -4.33 -26.49
C ALA A 272 15.26 -5.67 -26.79
N ASP A 273 13.95 -5.60 -27.05
CA ASP A 273 13.06 -6.75 -27.30
C ASP A 273 12.90 -7.75 -26.15
N GLN A 274 13.40 -7.40 -24.95
CA GLN A 274 13.25 -8.20 -23.76
C GLN A 274 12.20 -7.58 -22.83
N GLU A 275 11.17 -8.34 -22.50
CA GLU A 275 10.18 -7.98 -21.47
C GLU A 275 10.73 -8.33 -20.10
N MET A 276 10.64 -7.39 -19.15
CA MET A 276 11.14 -7.57 -17.80
C MET A 276 10.30 -6.85 -16.76
N TYR A 277 10.42 -7.29 -15.54
CA TYR A 277 9.94 -6.61 -14.36
C TYR A 277 11.11 -5.92 -13.65
N VAL A 278 10.94 -4.66 -13.31
CA VAL A 278 11.94 -3.87 -12.60
C VAL A 278 11.44 -3.61 -11.19
N TYR A 279 12.23 -4.01 -10.21
CA TYR A 279 11.91 -3.85 -8.81
C TYR A 279 13.01 -3.12 -8.04
N PRO A 280 12.69 -1.96 -7.41
CA PRO A 280 13.56 -1.29 -6.46
C PRO A 280 13.43 -1.95 -5.08
N GLY A 281 14.37 -2.83 -4.73
CA GLY A 281 14.46 -3.45 -3.42
C GLY A 281 15.24 -2.60 -2.42
N SER A 282 15.44 -3.10 -1.19
CA SER A 282 16.06 -2.33 -0.09
C SER A 282 17.52 -1.91 -0.36
N ARG A 283 18.24 -2.59 -1.24
CA ARG A 283 19.67 -2.37 -1.49
C ARG A 283 20.02 -2.09 -2.94
N GLY A 284 19.03 -1.87 -3.80
CA GLY A 284 19.29 -1.60 -5.20
C GLY A 284 18.06 -1.83 -6.09
N VAL A 285 18.32 -2.00 -7.38
CA VAL A 285 17.28 -2.26 -8.38
C VAL A 285 17.63 -3.52 -9.16
N ALA A 286 16.66 -4.39 -9.36
CA ALA A 286 16.78 -5.62 -10.13
C ALA A 286 15.86 -5.62 -11.34
N GLY A 287 16.31 -6.16 -12.45
CA GLY A 287 15.51 -6.51 -13.62
C GLY A 287 15.37 -8.01 -13.74
N VAL A 288 14.13 -8.50 -13.79
CA VAL A 288 13.77 -9.91 -13.79
C VAL A 288 13.00 -10.22 -15.07
N SER A 289 13.34 -11.31 -15.75
CA SER A 289 12.67 -11.76 -16.97
C SER A 289 11.18 -11.98 -16.73
N ALA A 290 10.34 -11.40 -17.58
CA ALA A 290 8.89 -11.58 -17.50
C ALA A 290 8.45 -12.99 -17.92
N VAL A 291 9.31 -13.75 -18.60
CA VAL A 291 8.99 -15.07 -19.14
C VAL A 291 9.11 -16.15 -18.07
N ASP A 292 10.21 -16.14 -17.31
CA ASP A 292 10.61 -17.26 -16.47
C ASP A 292 11.15 -16.89 -15.08
N GLY A 293 11.17 -15.59 -14.73
CA GLY A 293 11.69 -15.14 -13.45
C GLY A 293 13.22 -15.10 -13.33
N THR A 294 13.96 -15.33 -14.42
CA THR A 294 15.43 -15.24 -14.41
C THR A 294 15.89 -13.81 -14.07
N LEU A 295 16.83 -13.68 -13.13
CA LEU A 295 17.48 -12.40 -12.87
C LEU A 295 18.33 -11.98 -14.08
N LEU A 296 17.96 -10.88 -14.73
CA LEU A 296 18.65 -10.37 -15.92
C LEU A 296 19.82 -9.44 -15.56
N TRP A 297 19.58 -8.57 -14.58
CA TRP A 297 20.57 -7.62 -14.10
C TRP A 297 20.17 -7.11 -12.72
N GLN A 298 21.15 -6.58 -12.02
CA GLN A 298 20.98 -5.87 -10.76
C GLN A 298 22.00 -4.75 -10.65
N THR A 299 21.68 -3.75 -9.84
CA THR A 299 22.59 -2.64 -9.54
C THR A 299 22.35 -2.14 -8.11
N ASP A 300 23.42 -1.81 -7.42
CA ASP A 300 23.45 -1.13 -6.12
C ASP A 300 23.59 0.39 -6.25
N ALA A 301 23.64 0.92 -7.47
CA ALA A 301 23.75 2.36 -7.72
C ALA A 301 22.60 3.17 -7.12
N TRP A 302 21.48 2.52 -6.81
CA TRP A 302 20.32 3.07 -6.13
C TRP A 302 20.14 2.39 -4.76
N TYR A 303 20.93 2.81 -3.79
CA TYR A 303 20.81 2.32 -2.41
C TYR A 303 20.08 3.35 -1.56
N LEU A 304 18.93 2.96 -0.99
CA LEU A 304 18.21 3.77 -0.01
C LEU A 304 18.44 3.19 1.39
N ARG A 305 18.87 4.05 2.34
CA ARG A 305 19.04 3.66 3.74
C ARG A 305 17.71 3.48 4.48
N THR A 306 16.64 4.03 3.93
CA THR A 306 15.29 4.00 4.53
C THR A 306 14.29 3.64 3.45
N ASN A 307 13.44 2.69 3.75
CA ASN A 307 12.30 2.32 2.91
C ASN A 307 11.16 3.32 3.07
#